data_553c8142b1c4a596181627f9653dbb5a
#
_entry.id   553c8142b1c4a596181627f9653dbb5a
#
_cell.length_a   1.000
_cell.length_b   1.000
_cell.length_c   1.000
_cell.angle_alpha   90.00
_cell.angle_beta   90.00
_cell.angle_gamma   90.00
#
_symmetry.space_group_name_H-M   'P 1'
#
loop_
_entity.id
_entity.type
_entity.pdbx_description
1 polymer ?
#
loop_
_entity_poly.entity_id
_entity_poly.type
_entity_poly.pdbx_seq_one_letter_code
_entity_poly.pdbx_strand_id
1 'polypeptide(L)'
;HIVLVGYSGGAQMAAGAAPFVHQRTGAAVTVVSLGGVLSADPGLLETEHVWHLIGRADRVQRWTSWLFPGRWRLLSWSPWNVARRRGRLRTVTIGPCDHTGKDGYLDEEAFVADGRSHLDVTVDVLAAIADGRHERLPVAA
;
A
#
# COMPACT_ATOMS: atom_id res chain seq x y z
N HIS A 1 14.58 -11.61 0.67
CA HIS A 1 13.53 -10.58 0.74
C HIS A 1 12.34 -10.98 -0.13
N ILE A 2 11.14 -10.87 0.41
CA ILE A 2 9.86 -11.21 -0.27
C ILE A 2 8.98 -9.98 -0.25
N VAL A 3 8.39 -9.65 -1.40
CA VAL A 3 7.39 -8.57 -1.53
C VAL A 3 6.03 -9.19 -1.81
N LEU A 4 5.08 -8.95 -0.92
CA LEU A 4 3.67 -9.34 -1.08
C LEU A 4 2.89 -8.13 -1.58
N VAL A 5 2.32 -8.22 -2.77
CA VAL A 5 1.49 -7.16 -3.35
C VAL A 5 0.02 -7.55 -3.21
N GLY A 6 -0.76 -6.69 -2.56
CA GLY A 6 -2.20 -6.88 -2.43
C GLY A 6 -2.97 -5.68 -2.94
N TYR A 7 -3.97 -5.94 -3.80
CA TYR A 7 -4.89 -4.94 -4.32
C TYR A 7 -6.22 -4.96 -3.57
N SER A 8 -6.74 -3.78 -3.20
CA SER A 8 -8.03 -3.67 -2.52
C SER A 8 -8.10 -4.57 -1.27
N GLY A 9 -9.05 -5.49 -1.17
CA GLY A 9 -9.15 -6.48 -0.08
C GLY A 9 -7.96 -7.44 0.01
N GLY A 10 -7.26 -7.69 -1.11
CA GLY A 10 -6.04 -8.51 -1.14
C GLY A 10 -4.90 -7.94 -0.29
N ALA A 11 -4.89 -6.63 -0.04
CA ALA A 11 -3.91 -6.00 0.84
C ALA A 11 -4.05 -6.46 2.30
N GLN A 12 -5.29 -6.65 2.78
CA GLN A 12 -5.55 -7.19 4.10
C GLN A 12 -5.04 -8.64 4.21
N MET A 13 -5.26 -9.43 3.15
CA MET A 13 -4.76 -10.82 3.10
C MET A 13 -3.23 -10.86 3.10
N ALA A 14 -2.58 -9.99 2.32
CA ALA A 14 -1.12 -9.89 2.29
C ALA A 14 -0.54 -9.51 3.66
N ALA A 15 -1.15 -8.55 4.36
CA ALA A 15 -0.74 -8.16 5.71
C ALA A 15 -0.88 -9.30 6.71
N GLY A 16 -2.03 -10.02 6.69
CA GLY A 16 -2.26 -11.18 7.57
C GLY A 16 -1.37 -12.38 7.23
N ALA A 17 -0.98 -12.56 5.96
CA ALA A 17 -0.10 -13.64 5.53
C ALA A 17 1.39 -13.39 5.84
N ALA A 18 1.81 -12.13 5.95
CA ALA A 18 3.22 -11.76 6.08
C ALA A 18 3.96 -12.46 7.23
N PRO A 19 3.39 -12.58 8.46
CA PRO A 19 4.04 -13.31 9.56
C PRO A 19 4.30 -14.79 9.23
N PHE A 20 3.35 -15.43 8.58
CA PHE A 20 3.46 -16.86 8.20
C PHE A 20 4.51 -17.07 7.12
N VAL A 21 4.58 -16.16 6.13
CA VAL A 21 5.61 -16.19 5.09
C VAL A 21 6.99 -15.98 5.71
N HIS A 22 7.14 -15.01 6.61
CA HIS A 22 8.38 -14.80 7.34
C HIS A 22 8.79 -16.04 8.14
N GLN A 23 7.87 -16.57 8.94
CA GLN A 23 8.13 -17.76 9.77
C GLN A 23 8.55 -18.97 8.92
N ARG A 24 7.95 -19.14 7.75
CA ARG A 24 8.20 -20.29 6.88
C ARG A 24 9.50 -20.20 6.09
N THR A 25 9.91 -19.00 5.72
CA THR A 25 11.05 -18.78 4.81
C THR A 25 12.28 -18.17 5.48
N GLY A 26 12.12 -17.57 6.65
CA GLY A 26 13.15 -16.73 7.30
C GLY A 26 13.43 -15.41 6.57
N ALA A 27 12.75 -15.13 5.45
CA ALA A 27 13.00 -13.93 4.67
C ALA A 27 12.30 -12.70 5.27
N ALA A 28 12.91 -11.53 5.16
CA ALA A 28 12.25 -10.27 5.43
C ALA A 28 11.07 -10.07 4.46
N VAL A 29 9.92 -9.64 4.97
CA VAL A 29 8.70 -9.47 4.18
C VAL A 29 8.29 -8.00 4.13
N THR A 30 8.16 -7.48 2.92
CA THR A 30 7.54 -6.18 2.64
C THR A 30 6.14 -6.39 2.07
N VAL A 31 5.16 -5.64 2.56
CA VAL A 31 3.80 -5.63 2.02
C VAL A 31 3.58 -4.36 1.22
N VAL A 32 3.08 -4.50 0.00
CA VAL A 32 2.62 -3.39 -0.82
C VAL A 32 1.11 -3.48 -0.96
N SER A 33 0.44 -2.48 -0.45
CA SER A 33 -1.02 -2.35 -0.45
C SER A 33 -1.42 -1.35 -1.52
N LEU A 34 -1.87 -1.82 -2.67
CA LEU A 34 -2.34 -1.00 -3.78
C LEU A 34 -3.84 -0.71 -3.61
N GLY A 35 -4.20 0.53 -3.33
CA GLY A 35 -5.58 0.92 -3.04
C GLY A 35 -6.22 0.06 -1.93
N GLY A 36 -5.41 -0.44 -1.01
CA GLY A 36 -5.79 -1.52 -0.12
C GLY A 36 -6.77 -1.14 0.97
N VAL A 37 -7.73 -2.02 1.20
CA VAL A 37 -8.61 -1.97 2.37
C VAL A 37 -7.88 -2.69 3.51
N LEU A 38 -7.12 -1.94 4.28
CA LEU A 38 -6.34 -2.45 5.42
C LEU A 38 -7.01 -2.07 6.74
N SER A 39 -7.14 -3.01 7.64
CA SER A 39 -7.46 -2.74 9.04
C SER A 39 -6.18 -2.56 9.88
N ALA A 40 -6.33 -2.41 11.19
CA ALA A 40 -5.20 -2.42 12.11
C ALA A 40 -4.76 -3.86 12.43
N ASP A 41 -4.33 -4.60 11.41
CA ASP A 41 -3.91 -5.99 11.52
C ASP A 41 -2.60 -6.12 12.31
N PRO A 42 -2.46 -7.07 13.25
CA PRO A 42 -1.21 -7.33 13.95
C PRO A 42 -0.04 -7.65 13.02
N GLY A 43 -0.28 -8.27 11.86
CA GLY A 43 0.73 -8.58 10.86
C GLY A 43 1.52 -7.36 10.37
N LEU A 44 0.94 -6.16 10.47
CA LEU A 44 1.64 -4.91 10.16
C LEU A 44 2.87 -4.66 11.06
N LEU A 45 2.91 -5.27 12.24
CA LEU A 45 4.03 -5.14 13.18
C LEU A 45 5.17 -6.11 12.91
N GLU A 46 4.90 -7.15 12.12
CA GLU A 46 5.85 -8.23 11.81
C GLU A 46 6.45 -8.11 10.42
N THR A 47 5.99 -7.14 9.63
CA THR A 47 6.58 -6.81 8.34
C THR A 47 7.81 -5.92 8.51
N GLU A 48 8.74 -6.00 7.58
CA GLU A 48 9.85 -5.05 7.48
C GLU A 48 9.33 -3.68 7.07
N HIS A 49 8.56 -3.63 5.99
CA HIS A 49 7.89 -2.41 5.51
C HIS A 49 6.47 -2.70 5.02
N VAL A 50 5.61 -1.71 5.15
CA VAL A 50 4.28 -1.66 4.54
C VAL A 50 4.16 -0.38 3.73
N TRP A 51 4.04 -0.52 2.42
CA TRP A 51 3.79 0.58 1.50
C TRP A 51 2.31 0.63 1.14
N HIS A 52 1.60 1.60 1.68
CA HIS A 52 0.19 1.80 1.39
C HIS A 52 0.04 2.84 0.28
N LEU A 53 -0.09 2.35 -0.96
CA LEU A 53 -0.21 3.14 -2.18
C LEU A 53 -1.67 3.51 -2.39
N ILE A 54 -1.97 4.80 -2.51
CA ILE A 54 -3.31 5.33 -2.68
C ILE A 54 -3.40 6.26 -3.88
N GLY A 55 -4.53 6.27 -4.55
CA GLY A 55 -4.87 7.24 -5.58
C GLY A 55 -5.54 8.48 -4.97
N ARG A 56 -5.33 9.64 -5.60
CA ARG A 56 -5.93 10.89 -5.14
C ARG A 56 -7.46 10.89 -5.30
N ALA A 57 -7.97 10.24 -6.36
CA ALA A 57 -9.40 10.11 -6.64
C ALA A 57 -10.06 8.93 -5.92
N ASP A 58 -9.28 8.03 -5.31
CA ASP A 58 -9.78 6.82 -4.66
C ASP A 58 -10.70 7.12 -3.48
N ARG A 59 -12.00 7.05 -3.74
CA ARG A 59 -13.05 7.28 -2.73
C ARG A 59 -13.08 6.18 -1.67
N VAL A 60 -12.72 4.93 -2.03
CA VAL A 60 -12.71 3.80 -1.10
C VAL A 60 -11.74 4.09 0.03
N GLN A 61 -10.57 4.68 -0.25
CA GLN A 61 -9.59 5.04 0.77
C GLN A 61 -10.12 6.08 1.77
N ARG A 62 -10.95 7.02 1.33
CA ARG A 62 -11.58 7.99 2.23
C ARG A 62 -12.57 7.31 3.18
N TRP A 63 -13.38 6.37 2.66
CA TRP A 63 -14.34 5.62 3.48
C TRP A 63 -13.65 4.65 4.44
N THR A 64 -12.60 3.95 4.02
CA THR A 64 -11.85 3.03 4.89
C THR A 64 -11.19 3.74 6.06
N SER A 65 -10.71 4.97 5.87
CA SER A 65 -10.14 5.76 6.96
C SER A 65 -11.16 6.08 8.05
N TRP A 66 -12.43 6.19 7.69
CA TRP A 66 -13.53 6.42 8.64
C TRP A 66 -14.06 5.13 9.25
N LEU A 67 -14.19 4.06 8.44
CA LEU A 67 -14.77 2.78 8.85
C LEU A 67 -13.86 1.96 9.77
N PHE A 68 -12.54 2.17 9.72
CA PHE A 68 -11.59 1.41 10.54
C PHE A 68 -11.08 2.23 11.73
N PRO A 69 -11.71 2.09 12.93
CA PRO A 69 -11.28 2.82 14.12
C PRO A 69 -9.81 2.63 14.47
N GLY A 70 -9.25 1.44 14.19
CA GLY A 70 -7.84 1.16 14.41
C GLY A 70 -6.87 2.09 13.63
N ARG A 71 -7.34 2.80 12.59
CA ARG A 71 -6.57 3.82 11.89
C ARG A 71 -6.66 5.21 12.52
N TRP A 72 -7.60 5.43 13.45
CA TRP A 72 -7.79 6.73 14.07
C TRP A 72 -6.62 7.09 14.97
N ARG A 73 -6.17 8.33 14.89
CA ARG A 73 -5.00 8.81 15.65
C ARG A 73 -5.17 8.69 17.16
N LEU A 74 -6.41 8.70 17.65
CA LEU A 74 -6.76 8.52 19.06
C LEU A 74 -6.37 7.13 19.58
N LEU A 75 -6.40 6.10 18.72
CA LEU A 75 -6.01 4.74 19.08
C LEU A 75 -4.51 4.52 18.85
N SER A 76 -3.70 5.25 19.60
CA SER A 76 -2.24 5.27 19.42
C SER A 76 -1.57 3.91 19.57
N TRP A 77 -2.18 2.98 20.32
CA TRP A 77 -1.70 1.60 20.53
C TRP A 77 -2.07 0.62 19.41
N SER A 78 -2.92 1.02 18.48
CA SER A 78 -3.30 0.14 17.37
C SER A 78 -2.09 -0.27 16.54
N PRO A 79 -2.08 -1.50 15.96
CA PRO A 79 -0.99 -1.95 15.08
C PRO A 79 -0.71 -0.97 13.94
N TRP A 80 -1.72 -0.38 13.33
CA TRP A 80 -1.58 0.65 12.31
C TRP A 80 -0.77 1.86 12.79
N ASN A 81 -1.16 2.43 13.91
CA ASN A 81 -0.50 3.62 14.44
C ASN A 81 0.90 3.32 14.99
N VAL A 82 1.09 2.13 15.57
CA VAL A 82 2.41 1.67 16.01
C VAL A 82 3.33 1.47 14.81
N ALA A 83 2.88 0.79 13.74
CA ALA A 83 3.67 0.59 12.52
C ALA A 83 4.06 1.93 11.87
N ARG A 84 3.13 2.90 11.82
CA ARG A 84 3.41 4.26 11.34
C ARG A 84 4.50 4.96 12.18
N ARG A 85 4.38 4.97 13.50
CA ARG A 85 5.37 5.63 14.38
C ARG A 85 6.75 4.99 14.30
N ARG A 86 6.81 3.68 14.04
CA ARG A 86 8.06 2.94 13.84
C ARG A 86 8.64 3.12 12.43
N GLY A 87 8.01 3.90 11.57
CA GLY A 87 8.44 4.10 10.19
C GLY A 87 8.25 2.89 9.26
N ARG A 88 7.61 1.82 9.75
CA ARG A 88 7.34 0.61 8.97
C ARG A 88 6.22 0.79 7.99
N LEU A 89 5.16 1.55 8.34
CA LEU A 89 4.04 1.82 7.46
C LEU A 89 4.14 3.24 6.92
N ARG A 90 4.20 3.35 5.60
CA ARG A 90 4.19 4.61 4.85
C ARG A 90 3.01 4.64 3.88
N THR A 91 2.30 5.75 3.86
CA THR A 91 1.25 5.99 2.87
C THR A 91 1.79 6.90 1.78
N VAL A 92 1.63 6.50 0.53
CA VAL A 92 2.14 7.22 -0.65
C VAL A 92 1.01 7.42 -1.64
N THR A 93 0.80 8.65 -2.09
CA THR A 93 -0.13 8.95 -3.18
C THR A 93 0.62 8.79 -4.50
N ILE A 94 0.16 7.89 -5.38
CA ILE A 94 0.88 7.52 -6.61
C ILE A 94 0.34 8.20 -7.87
N GLY A 95 -0.76 8.93 -7.78
CA GLY A 95 -1.35 9.63 -8.93
C GLY A 95 -2.82 9.95 -8.72
N PRO A 96 -3.52 10.43 -9.76
CA PRO A 96 -4.94 10.76 -9.70
C PRO A 96 -5.87 9.54 -9.77
N CYS A 97 -5.34 8.33 -9.62
CA CYS A 97 -6.07 7.08 -9.80
C CYS A 97 -7.31 6.96 -8.91
N ASP A 98 -8.40 6.43 -9.47
CA ASP A 98 -9.55 5.95 -8.72
C ASP A 98 -9.34 4.47 -8.30
N HIS A 99 -10.31 3.91 -7.57
CA HIS A 99 -10.15 2.58 -6.98
C HIS A 99 -10.11 1.47 -8.02
N THR A 100 -11.06 1.43 -8.94
CA THR A 100 -11.20 0.35 -9.95
C THR A 100 -11.75 0.89 -11.27
N GLY A 101 -11.64 0.07 -12.33
CA GLY A 101 -12.23 0.33 -13.64
C GLY A 101 -11.52 1.47 -14.36
N LYS A 102 -12.32 2.27 -15.07
CA LYS A 102 -11.80 3.46 -15.75
C LYS A 102 -11.18 4.43 -14.76
N ASP A 103 -10.02 4.96 -15.11
CA ASP A 103 -9.19 5.80 -14.25
C ASP A 103 -8.63 5.08 -13.00
N GLY A 104 -8.72 3.75 -12.91
CA GLY A 104 -8.17 2.96 -11.81
C GLY A 104 -6.65 2.84 -11.85
N TYR A 105 -6.08 2.20 -10.82
CA TYR A 105 -4.62 2.00 -10.69
C TYR A 105 -3.97 1.22 -11.84
N LEU A 106 -4.71 0.34 -12.48
CA LEU A 106 -4.23 -0.57 -13.52
C LEU A 106 -4.80 -0.22 -14.90
N ASP A 107 -5.27 1.01 -15.08
CA ASP A 107 -5.82 1.48 -16.35
C ASP A 107 -4.70 1.86 -17.31
N GLU A 108 -4.66 1.21 -18.47
CA GLU A 108 -3.71 1.46 -19.55
C GLU A 108 -4.11 2.66 -20.42
N GLU A 109 -5.41 3.03 -20.40
CA GLU A 109 -5.97 4.08 -21.23
C GLU A 109 -6.11 5.43 -20.51
N ALA A 110 -5.94 5.44 -19.18
CA ALA A 110 -5.91 6.66 -18.37
C ALA A 110 -4.48 7.15 -18.20
N PHE A 111 -4.23 8.42 -18.49
CA PHE A 111 -2.88 8.99 -18.48
C PHE A 111 -2.73 10.09 -17.43
N VAL A 112 -1.55 10.14 -16.84
CA VAL A 112 -1.12 11.22 -15.96
C VAL A 112 -0.49 12.36 -16.78
N ALA A 113 -0.24 13.51 -16.14
CA ALA A 113 0.23 14.72 -16.83
C ALA A 113 1.57 14.56 -17.58
N ASP A 114 2.42 13.62 -17.17
CA ASP A 114 3.70 13.34 -17.81
C ASP A 114 3.59 12.33 -18.97
N GLY A 115 2.39 11.88 -19.33
CA GLY A 115 2.10 10.99 -20.44
C GLY A 115 2.22 9.49 -20.15
N ARG A 116 2.56 9.09 -18.91
CA ARG A 116 2.50 7.67 -18.49
C ARG A 116 1.05 7.25 -18.24
N SER A 117 0.71 5.99 -18.51
CA SER A 117 -0.56 5.43 -18.08
C SER A 117 -0.60 5.24 -16.56
N HIS A 118 -1.81 5.09 -16.00
CA HIS A 118 -1.95 4.74 -14.57
C HIS A 118 -1.27 3.40 -14.27
N LEU A 119 -1.34 2.44 -15.19
CA LEU A 119 -0.62 1.17 -15.07
C LEU A 119 0.88 1.38 -15.02
N ASP A 120 1.47 2.18 -15.94
CA ASP A 120 2.91 2.44 -15.97
C ASP A 120 3.39 3.05 -14.64
N VAL A 121 2.69 4.05 -14.13
CA VAL A 121 3.02 4.67 -12.83
C VAL A 121 2.97 3.63 -11.70
N THR A 122 1.94 2.80 -11.69
CA THR A 122 1.79 1.75 -10.68
C THR A 122 2.92 0.73 -10.76
N VAL A 123 3.25 0.25 -11.95
CA VAL A 123 4.34 -0.72 -12.18
C VAL A 123 5.70 -0.13 -11.79
N ASP A 124 5.99 1.12 -12.19
CA ASP A 124 7.22 1.81 -11.84
C ASP A 124 7.42 1.91 -10.32
N VAL A 125 6.34 2.25 -9.59
CA VAL A 125 6.38 2.33 -8.12
C VAL A 125 6.59 0.95 -7.49
N LEU A 126 5.87 -0.08 -7.97
CA LEU A 126 6.03 -1.45 -7.49
C LEU A 126 7.45 -1.97 -7.73
N ALA A 127 8.01 -1.74 -8.91
CA ALA A 127 9.38 -2.13 -9.26
C ALA A 127 10.41 -1.40 -8.38
N ALA A 128 10.22 -0.09 -8.16
CA ALA A 128 11.11 0.67 -7.29
C ALA A 128 11.10 0.16 -5.83
N ILE A 129 9.95 -0.25 -5.33
CA ILE A 129 9.83 -0.86 -4.00
C ILE A 129 10.51 -2.24 -3.96
N ALA A 130 10.27 -3.08 -4.97
CA ALA A 130 10.87 -4.40 -5.06
C ALA A 130 12.41 -4.36 -5.12
N ASP A 131 12.95 -3.36 -5.81
CA ASP A 131 14.40 -3.12 -5.93
C ASP A 131 15.01 -2.41 -4.70
N GLY A 132 14.22 -2.09 -3.68
CA GLY A 132 14.69 -1.38 -2.49
C GLY A 132 14.96 0.12 -2.72
N ARG A 133 14.54 0.68 -3.84
CA ARG A 133 14.71 2.11 -4.18
C ARG A 133 13.63 2.98 -3.54
N HIS A 134 13.63 3.06 -2.21
CA HIS A 134 12.55 3.68 -1.42
C HIS A 134 12.66 5.21 -1.29
N GLU A 135 13.83 5.79 -1.56
CA GLU A 135 14.08 7.20 -1.29
C GLU A 135 13.34 8.14 -2.26
N ARG A 136 13.15 7.68 -3.50
CA ARG A 136 12.45 8.44 -4.55
C ARG A 136 11.55 7.51 -5.35
N LEU A 137 10.30 7.37 -4.90
CA LEU A 137 9.31 6.64 -5.68
C LEU A 137 8.85 7.48 -6.88
N PRO A 138 8.71 6.86 -8.08
CA PRO A 138 8.33 7.55 -9.33
C PRO A 138 6.82 7.85 -9.40
N VAL A 139 6.31 8.53 -8.37
CA VAL A 139 4.89 8.93 -8.29
C VAL A 139 4.56 10.01 -9.30
N ALA A 140 3.30 10.05 -9.75
CA ALA A 140 2.78 11.11 -10.58
C ALA A 140 2.26 12.29 -9.76
N ALA A 141 2.39 13.48 -10.29
CA ALA A 141 1.89 14.72 -9.69
C ALA A 141 0.35 14.81 -9.71
#